data_0be3487c3bc7ae12aa30d86096246ff4
#
_entry.id   0be3487c3bc7ae12aa30d86096246ff4
#
_cell.length_a   1.000
_cell.length_b   1.000
_cell.length_c   1.000
_cell.angle_alpha   90.00
_cell.angle_beta   90.00
_cell.angle_gamma   90.00
#
_symmetry.space_group_name_H-M   'P 1'
#
loop_
_entity.id
_entity.type
_entity.pdbx_description
1 polymer ?
#
loop_
_entity_poly.entity_id
_entity_poly.type
_entity_poly.pdbx_seq_one_letter_code
_entity_poly.pdbx_strand_id
1 'polypeptide(L)'
;MKTIFNKQKRSVAGVLIALTALTTALTGCQEDFELDLPLAVSARELSLTKDAGSTHVLVYSNGDWTARFTRPVKWASLNKLQGYGNNEIVFTYSANYGISRKIGVVFEKGSLTDTVMFSQAGAITDASLSFSKPAVTLLKSRS
;
A
#
# COMPACT_ATOMS: atom_id res chain seq x y z
N MET A 1 47.95 10.32 -46.75
CA MET A 1 47.80 9.24 -45.76
C MET A 1 47.32 9.73 -44.39
N LYS A 2 47.84 10.79 -43.85
CA LYS A 2 47.44 11.31 -42.53
C LYS A 2 45.95 11.76 -42.46
N THR A 3 45.38 12.32 -43.51
CA THR A 3 43.99 12.78 -43.60
C THR A 3 42.97 11.65 -43.67
N ILE A 4 43.33 10.48 -44.21
CA ILE A 4 42.47 9.31 -44.27
C ILE A 4 42.32 8.62 -42.92
N PHE A 5 43.41 8.59 -42.13
CA PHE A 5 43.39 8.06 -40.77
C PHE A 5 42.53 8.90 -39.81
N ASN A 6 42.54 10.20 -39.97
CA ASN A 6 41.71 11.09 -39.17
C ASN A 6 40.21 10.96 -39.46
N LYS A 7 39.81 10.60 -40.69
CA LYS A 7 38.43 10.35 -41.06
C LYS A 7 37.86 9.05 -40.42
N GLN A 8 38.68 8.01 -40.33
CA GLN A 8 38.24 6.76 -39.69
C GLN A 8 38.08 6.94 -38.17
N LYS A 9 38.99 7.66 -37.53
CA LYS A 9 38.86 7.92 -36.08
C LYS A 9 37.63 8.78 -35.75
N ARG A 10 37.21 9.68 -36.60
CA ARG A 10 36.02 10.50 -36.38
C ARG A 10 34.73 9.70 -36.52
N SER A 11 34.65 8.76 -37.43
CA SER A 11 33.46 7.94 -37.61
C SER A 11 33.24 6.93 -36.47
N VAL A 12 34.29 6.37 -35.91
CA VAL A 12 34.24 5.47 -34.78
C VAL A 12 33.85 6.21 -33.50
N ALA A 13 34.37 7.41 -33.29
CA ALA A 13 34.00 8.27 -32.16
C ALA A 13 32.53 8.72 -32.25
N GLY A 14 32.00 8.98 -33.44
CA GLY A 14 30.60 9.32 -33.63
C GLY A 14 29.63 8.17 -33.28
N VAL A 15 29.98 6.93 -33.63
CA VAL A 15 29.19 5.76 -33.30
C VAL A 15 29.19 5.46 -31.79
N LEU A 16 30.32 5.63 -31.11
CA LEU A 16 30.43 5.47 -29.67
C LEU A 16 29.64 6.55 -28.90
N ILE A 17 29.61 7.77 -29.35
CA ILE A 17 28.83 8.86 -28.74
C ILE A 17 27.32 8.60 -28.92
N ALA A 18 26.88 8.08 -30.05
CA ALA A 18 25.49 7.74 -30.29
C ALA A 18 25.00 6.60 -29.37
N LEU A 19 25.85 5.61 -29.10
CA LEU A 19 25.55 4.50 -28.18
C LEU A 19 25.49 4.94 -26.73
N THR A 20 26.36 5.85 -26.29
CA THR A 20 26.35 6.39 -24.92
C THR A 20 25.16 7.33 -24.68
N ALA A 21 24.74 8.09 -25.67
CA ALA A 21 23.55 8.95 -25.58
C ALA A 21 22.25 8.10 -25.43
N LEU A 22 22.18 6.96 -26.07
CA LEU A 22 21.02 6.06 -25.96
C LEU A 22 20.90 5.41 -24.58
N THR A 23 22.02 5.04 -23.93
CA THR A 23 22.01 4.48 -22.59
C THR A 23 21.69 5.49 -21.51
N THR A 24 22.10 6.75 -21.65
CA THR A 24 21.75 7.81 -20.69
C THR A 24 20.28 8.23 -20.79
N ALA A 25 19.66 8.15 -21.95
CA ALA A 25 18.24 8.44 -22.09
C ALA A 25 17.35 7.40 -21.38
N LEU A 26 17.76 6.13 -21.31
CA LEU A 26 17.04 5.09 -20.59
C LEU A 26 17.13 5.21 -19.06
N THR A 27 18.24 5.70 -18.52
CA THR A 27 18.41 5.96 -17.08
C THR A 27 17.71 7.23 -16.63
N GLY A 28 17.64 8.27 -17.46
CA GLY A 28 16.91 9.50 -17.16
C GLY A 28 15.39 9.31 -17.03
N CYS A 29 14.80 8.36 -17.76
CA CYS A 29 13.37 8.04 -17.66
C CYS A 29 12.99 7.31 -16.35
N GLN A 30 13.92 6.73 -15.62
CA GLN A 30 13.65 6.08 -14.33
C GLN A 30 13.65 7.04 -13.14
N GLU A 31 14.35 8.15 -13.23
CA GLU A 31 14.42 9.15 -12.16
C GLU A 31 13.19 10.07 -12.10
N ASP A 32 12.47 10.23 -13.20
CA ASP A 32 11.27 11.09 -13.27
C ASP A 32 10.00 10.49 -12.63
N PHE A 33 10.09 9.28 -12.05
CA PHE A 33 8.96 8.60 -11.40
C PHE A 33 8.87 8.81 -9.89
N GLU A 34 9.62 9.71 -9.30
CA GLU A 34 9.34 10.15 -7.93
C GLU A 34 8.06 11.00 -7.92
N LEU A 35 6.97 10.36 -7.50
CA LEU A 35 5.70 11.04 -7.28
C LEU A 35 5.86 12.01 -6.09
N ASP A 36 6.06 13.28 -6.40
CA ASP A 36 6.02 14.35 -5.40
C ASP A 36 4.57 14.70 -5.03
N LEU A 37 3.95 13.79 -4.28
CA LEU A 37 2.58 13.98 -3.81
C LEU A 37 2.58 14.63 -2.43
N PRO A 38 1.71 15.62 -2.20
CA PRO A 38 1.61 16.26 -0.88
C PRO A 38 1.18 15.26 0.22
N LEU A 39 0.21 14.40 -0.04
CA LEU A 39 -0.18 13.26 0.78
C LEU A 39 -1.07 12.33 -0.04
N ALA A 40 -0.71 11.04 -0.09
CA ALA A 40 -1.53 10.00 -0.68
C ALA A 40 -1.17 8.61 -0.11
N VAL A 41 -2.06 7.65 -0.27
CA VAL A 41 -1.84 6.25 0.11
C VAL A 41 -1.99 5.33 -1.09
N SER A 42 -1.28 4.21 -1.10
CA SER A 42 -1.27 3.25 -2.22
C SER A 42 -2.59 2.48 -2.40
N ALA A 43 -3.40 2.40 -1.36
CA ALA A 43 -4.69 1.70 -1.37
C ALA A 43 -5.66 2.39 -0.42
N ARG A 44 -6.94 2.43 -0.79
CA ARG A 44 -8.01 2.99 0.06
C ARG A 44 -8.75 1.92 0.84
N GLU A 45 -8.73 0.69 0.36
CA GLU A 45 -9.35 -0.45 1.02
C GLU A 45 -8.49 -1.70 0.85
N LEU A 46 -8.29 -2.45 1.92
CA LEU A 46 -7.55 -3.71 1.94
C LEU A 46 -8.37 -4.77 2.67
N SER A 47 -8.52 -5.92 2.00
CA SER A 47 -9.18 -7.10 2.56
C SER A 47 -8.15 -8.01 3.21
N LEU A 48 -8.42 -8.41 4.44
CA LEU A 48 -7.56 -9.25 5.27
C LEU A 48 -8.24 -10.60 5.52
N THR A 49 -7.44 -11.66 5.56
CA THR A 49 -7.92 -12.98 5.94
C THR A 49 -8.30 -13.03 7.43
N LYS A 50 -9.04 -14.05 7.83
CA LYS A 50 -9.38 -14.27 9.24
C LYS A 50 -8.18 -14.63 10.11
N ASP A 51 -7.11 -15.15 9.51
CA ASP A 51 -5.90 -15.55 10.23
C ASP A 51 -5.03 -14.34 10.54
N ALA A 52 -4.17 -14.46 11.55
CA ALA A 52 -3.22 -13.42 11.90
C ALA A 52 -2.23 -13.18 10.76
N GLY A 53 -1.80 -11.93 10.57
CA GLY A 53 -0.88 -11.59 9.50
C GLY A 53 -0.47 -10.12 9.50
N SER A 54 0.14 -9.72 8.40
CA SER A 54 0.49 -8.32 8.13
C SER A 54 0.26 -7.97 6.67
N THR A 55 0.05 -6.69 6.42
CA THR A 55 -0.03 -6.13 5.07
C THR A 55 0.69 -4.79 5.02
N HIS A 56 1.00 -4.33 3.83
CA HIS A 56 1.81 -3.14 3.60
C HIS A 56 0.97 -2.06 2.92
N VAL A 57 1.20 -0.82 3.33
CA VAL A 57 0.64 0.38 2.72
C VAL A 57 1.76 1.35 2.46
N LEU A 58 1.85 1.87 1.24
CA LEU A 58 2.78 2.95 0.92
C LEU A 58 2.10 4.29 1.18
N VAL A 59 2.78 5.14 1.92
CA VAL A 59 2.41 6.55 2.13
C VAL A 59 3.33 7.40 1.27
N TYR A 60 2.75 8.21 0.43
CA TYR A 60 3.44 9.20 -0.39
C TYR A 60 3.25 10.56 0.24
N SER A 61 4.33 11.25 0.53
CA SER A 61 4.28 12.58 1.12
C SER A 61 5.56 13.36 0.79
N ASN A 62 5.42 14.66 0.61
CA ASN A 62 6.56 15.58 0.44
C ASN A 62 6.93 16.29 1.75
N GLY A 63 6.55 15.76 2.91
CA GLY A 63 6.86 16.33 4.21
C GLY A 63 6.48 15.41 5.37
N ASP A 64 6.42 15.99 6.57
CA ASP A 64 6.03 15.27 7.78
C ASP A 64 4.56 14.85 7.74
N TRP A 65 4.27 13.64 8.16
CA TRP A 65 2.93 13.10 8.29
C TRP A 65 2.78 12.29 9.58
N THR A 66 1.54 12.12 10.03
CA THR A 66 1.16 11.28 11.15
C THR A 66 0.09 10.27 10.73
N ALA A 67 0.00 9.17 11.46
CA ALA A 67 -1.01 8.14 11.27
C ALA A 67 -1.72 7.83 12.58
N ARG A 68 -3.02 7.61 12.51
CA ARG A 68 -3.83 7.19 13.67
C ARG A 68 -4.95 6.26 13.23
N PHE A 69 -5.37 5.39 14.13
CA PHE A 69 -6.60 4.62 13.94
C PHE A 69 -7.83 5.51 14.09
N THR A 70 -8.90 5.20 13.37
CA THR A 70 -10.19 5.92 13.47
C THR A 70 -10.86 5.74 14.83
N ARG A 71 -10.50 4.68 15.56
CA ARG A 71 -10.96 4.39 16.91
C ARG A 71 -9.91 3.53 17.64
N PRO A 72 -9.94 3.43 18.97
CA PRO A 72 -9.07 2.52 19.71
C PRO A 72 -9.23 1.09 19.22
N VAL A 73 -8.11 0.40 19.01
CA VAL A 73 -8.06 -0.95 18.50
C VAL A 73 -6.99 -1.76 19.22
N LYS A 74 -7.31 -3.01 19.57
CA LYS A 74 -6.37 -3.92 20.26
C LYS A 74 -5.88 -5.06 19.36
N TRP A 75 -6.59 -5.33 18.26
CA TRP A 75 -6.29 -6.44 17.36
C TRP A 75 -5.38 -6.06 16.19
N ALA A 76 -5.02 -4.80 16.06
CA ALA A 76 -4.16 -4.30 14.99
C ALA A 76 -3.16 -3.28 15.52
N SER A 77 -2.02 -3.17 14.85
CA SER A 77 -0.96 -2.20 15.13
C SER A 77 -0.28 -1.75 13.86
N LEU A 78 0.36 -0.59 13.93
CA LEU A 78 1.21 -0.04 12.88
C LEU A 78 2.66 -0.01 13.36
N ASN A 79 3.60 -0.27 12.45
CA ASN A 79 5.03 -0.17 12.76
C ASN A 79 5.52 1.28 12.94
N LYS A 80 4.79 2.26 12.37
CA LYS A 80 5.09 3.70 12.47
C LYS A 80 3.78 4.49 12.58
N LEU A 81 3.77 5.50 13.45
CA LEU A 81 2.67 6.44 13.59
C LEU A 81 2.99 7.84 13.04
N GLN A 82 4.21 8.03 12.56
CA GLN A 82 4.68 9.27 11.95
C GLN A 82 5.86 9.00 11.04
N GLY A 83 6.11 9.90 10.11
CA GLY A 83 7.25 9.83 9.21
C GLY A 83 7.44 11.11 8.42
N TYR A 84 8.47 11.09 7.60
CA TYR A 84 8.79 12.16 6.65
C TYR A 84 8.93 11.56 5.25
N GLY A 85 8.34 12.20 4.25
CA GLY A 85 8.43 11.74 2.87
C GLY A 85 7.70 10.41 2.63
N ASN A 86 8.09 9.72 1.58
CA ASN A 86 7.51 8.42 1.23
C ASN A 86 7.96 7.34 2.19
N ASN A 87 7.02 6.55 2.70
CA ASN A 87 7.29 5.48 3.66
C ASN A 87 6.40 4.26 3.40
N GLU A 88 6.92 3.10 3.76
CA GLU A 88 6.15 1.87 3.86
C GLU A 88 5.69 1.68 5.29
N ILE A 89 4.38 1.46 5.45
CA ILE A 89 3.73 1.18 6.72
C ILE A 89 3.32 -0.28 6.75
N VAL A 90 3.69 -0.97 7.80
CA VAL A 90 3.27 -2.36 8.05
C VAL A 90 2.10 -2.35 9.02
N PHE A 91 0.96 -2.82 8.56
CA PHE A 91 -0.23 -3.07 9.35
C PHE A 91 -0.23 -4.54 9.79
N THR A 92 -0.10 -4.80 11.07
CA THR A 92 -0.11 -6.15 11.66
C THR A 92 -1.42 -6.37 12.39
N TYR A 93 -2.01 -7.56 12.25
CA TYR A 93 -3.30 -7.89 12.82
C TYR A 93 -3.35 -9.32 13.39
N SER A 94 -4.14 -9.49 14.45
CA SER A 94 -4.40 -10.80 15.06
C SER A 94 -5.50 -11.55 14.34
N ALA A 95 -5.58 -12.87 14.57
CA ALA A 95 -6.66 -13.71 14.05
C ALA A 95 -8.04 -13.22 14.54
N ASN A 96 -9.05 -13.40 13.69
CA ASN A 96 -10.42 -13.03 13.98
C ASN A 96 -11.32 -14.28 14.05
N TYR A 97 -11.61 -14.72 15.24
CA TYR A 97 -12.49 -15.87 15.51
C TYR A 97 -13.98 -15.50 15.57
N GLY A 98 -14.29 -14.22 15.49
CA GLY A 98 -15.65 -13.69 15.49
C GLY A 98 -16.19 -13.39 14.09
N ILE A 99 -17.11 -12.45 14.01
CA ILE A 99 -17.63 -11.92 12.75
C ILE A 99 -16.61 -10.98 12.09
N SER A 100 -16.82 -10.66 10.82
CA SER A 100 -15.96 -9.69 10.10
C SER A 100 -15.87 -8.36 10.85
N ARG A 101 -14.71 -7.69 10.77
CA ARG A 101 -14.44 -6.43 11.44
C ARG A 101 -13.67 -5.46 10.54
N LYS A 102 -13.83 -4.18 10.80
CA LYS A 102 -13.20 -3.11 10.01
C LYS A 102 -12.53 -2.08 10.92
N ILE A 103 -11.46 -1.49 10.42
CA ILE A 103 -10.77 -0.36 11.07
C ILE A 103 -10.18 0.55 9.99
N GLY A 104 -10.24 1.85 10.20
CA GLY A 104 -9.58 2.84 9.35
C GLY A 104 -8.27 3.31 9.96
N VAL A 105 -7.30 3.62 9.12
CA VAL A 105 -6.09 4.35 9.47
C VAL A 105 -6.11 5.65 8.68
N VAL A 106 -6.08 6.77 9.41
CA VAL A 106 -6.05 8.12 8.85
C VAL A 106 -4.61 8.60 8.85
N PHE A 107 -4.14 9.01 7.69
CA PHE A 107 -2.87 9.70 7.50
C PHE A 107 -3.14 11.20 7.40
N GLU A 108 -2.36 12.01 8.08
CA GLU A 108 -2.55 13.46 8.18
C GLU A 108 -1.25 14.21 7.91
N LYS A 109 -1.38 15.28 7.14
CA LYS A 109 -0.30 16.25 6.90
C LYS A 109 -0.90 17.66 6.85
N GLY A 110 -0.73 18.42 7.93
CA GLY A 110 -1.41 19.71 8.06
C GLY A 110 -2.93 19.54 7.98
N SER A 111 -3.56 20.16 7.01
CA SER A 111 -5.01 20.04 6.74
C SER A 111 -5.37 18.90 5.78
N LEU A 112 -4.38 18.23 5.20
CA LEU A 112 -4.60 17.11 4.28
C LEU A 112 -4.78 15.81 5.05
N THR A 113 -5.74 15.01 4.61
CA THR A 113 -5.98 13.66 5.16
C THR A 113 -6.19 12.66 4.04
N ASP A 114 -5.72 11.44 4.24
CA ASP A 114 -6.07 10.29 3.42
C ASP A 114 -6.29 9.09 4.33
N THR A 115 -7.20 8.19 3.97
CA THR A 115 -7.63 7.09 4.84
C THR A 115 -7.56 5.75 4.12
N VAL A 116 -7.05 4.75 4.82
CA VAL A 116 -7.07 3.34 4.38
C VAL A 116 -8.01 2.57 5.28
N MET A 117 -8.97 1.85 4.69
CA MET A 117 -9.89 0.94 5.40
C MET A 117 -9.36 -0.49 5.32
N PHE A 118 -9.25 -1.14 6.45
CA PHE A 118 -8.89 -2.54 6.57
C PHE A 118 -10.11 -3.35 6.97
N SER A 119 -10.50 -4.31 6.15
CA SER A 119 -11.65 -5.21 6.37
C SER A 119 -11.15 -6.62 6.60
N GLN A 120 -11.27 -7.12 7.83
CA GLN A 120 -10.84 -8.48 8.16
C GLN A 120 -12.03 -9.43 8.17
N ALA A 121 -11.93 -10.52 7.41
CA ALA A 121 -12.91 -11.61 7.46
C ALA A 121 -12.97 -12.22 8.86
N GLY A 122 -14.12 -12.78 9.22
CA GLY A 122 -14.32 -13.51 10.47
C GLY A 122 -14.40 -15.02 10.25
N ALA A 123 -14.18 -15.77 11.30
CA ALA A 123 -14.43 -17.21 11.31
C ALA A 123 -15.94 -17.53 11.34
N ILE A 124 -16.74 -16.61 11.86
CA ILE A 124 -18.20 -16.72 11.90
C ILE A 124 -18.78 -15.95 10.72
N THR A 125 -19.50 -16.63 9.85
CA THR A 125 -20.21 -16.04 8.71
C THR A 125 -21.68 -15.84 9.04
N ASP A 126 -22.33 -14.91 8.37
CA ASP A 126 -23.76 -14.65 8.55
C ASP A 126 -24.64 -15.89 8.27
N ALA A 127 -24.17 -16.79 7.41
CA ALA A 127 -24.84 -18.06 7.13
C ALA A 127 -24.92 -18.97 8.37
N SER A 128 -23.92 -18.96 9.26
CA SER A 128 -23.94 -19.75 10.48
C SER A 128 -24.92 -19.20 11.52
N LEU A 129 -25.21 -17.92 11.49
CA LEU A 129 -26.20 -17.28 12.38
C LEU A 129 -27.65 -17.53 11.93
N SER A 130 -27.88 -17.71 10.64
CA SER A 130 -29.21 -17.99 10.11
C SER A 130 -29.70 -19.42 10.42
N PHE A 131 -28.81 -20.39 10.64
CA PHE A 131 -29.16 -21.76 10.98
C PHE A 131 -29.69 -21.94 12.43
N SER A 132 -29.31 -21.10 13.35
CA SER A 132 -29.78 -21.16 14.73
C SER A 132 -31.22 -20.64 14.89
N LYS A 133 -31.66 -19.77 13.99
CA LYS A 133 -32.98 -19.13 14.03
C LYS A 133 -34.13 -20.07 13.79
N PRO A 134 -34.13 -20.99 12.80
CA PRO A 134 -35.18 -21.98 12.62
C PRO A 134 -35.31 -22.98 13.76
N ALA A 135 -34.18 -23.36 14.36
CA ALA A 135 -34.19 -24.31 15.49
C ALA A 135 -34.89 -23.74 16.73
N VAL A 136 -34.65 -22.44 17.03
CA VAL A 136 -35.33 -21.76 18.13
C VAL A 136 -36.84 -21.62 17.89
N THR A 137 -37.24 -21.39 16.65
CA THR A 137 -38.67 -21.29 16.26
C THR A 137 -39.38 -22.62 16.42
N LEU A 138 -38.74 -23.74 16.08
CA LEU A 138 -39.27 -25.09 16.25
C LEU A 138 -39.48 -25.46 17.73
N LEU A 139 -38.59 -25.06 18.62
CA LEU A 139 -38.73 -25.28 20.07
C LEU A 139 -39.90 -24.48 20.67
N LYS A 140 -40.19 -23.28 20.16
CA LYS A 140 -41.34 -22.48 20.58
C LYS A 140 -42.67 -23.06 20.14
N SER A 141 -42.75 -23.74 19.02
CA SER A 141 -43.99 -24.31 18.51
C SER A 141 -44.41 -25.59 19.22
N ARG A 142 -43.54 -26.20 20.03
CA ARG A 142 -43.83 -27.42 20.82
C ARG A 142 -44.31 -27.15 22.25
N SER A 143 -44.17 -25.95 22.68
CA SER A 143 -44.60 -25.48 24.00
C SER A 143 -45.93 -24.74 23.91
#